data_1d9e38eaed52f59cecc80c52fce42dfd
#
_entry.id   1d9e38eaed52f59cecc80c52fce42dfd
#
_cell.length_a   1.000
_cell.length_b   1.000
_cell.length_c   1.000
_cell.angle_alpha   90.00
_cell.angle_beta   90.00
_cell.angle_gamma   90.00
#
_symmetry.space_group_name_H-M   'P 1'
#
loop_
_entity.id
_entity.type
_entity.pdbx_description
1 polymer ?
#
loop_
_entity_poly.entity_id
_entity_poly.type
_entity_poly.pdbx_seq_one_letter_code
_entity_poly.pdbx_strand_id
1 'polypeptide(L)'
;MPVAKELQRLTSLRVVVCCLFFMASASYAQNKVMGEIEFVGATQVERHSGIWIDGEYVGYLDELKGDRKVLLLPGQHEIIVRESGYKDFTQKVLVEPGQKQTISISLAKDLRAQIPAVTAEVKLAVTPGRAAVFMDGSFLGPVHDFGGTGRALLISPGKHRIKIALPGYQTFETEINLVANQKFTVKTDLVKGSISQAGPPIKEQ
;
A
#
# COMPACT_ATOMS: atom_id res chain seq x y z
N MET A 1 -38.40 4.77 -67.36
CA MET A 1 -38.05 3.82 -66.29
C MET A 1 -36.71 4.15 -65.63
N PRO A 2 -36.38 5.36 -65.17
CA PRO A 2 -35.16 5.60 -64.39
C PRO A 2 -35.38 5.71 -62.86
N VAL A 3 -36.64 5.96 -62.43
CA VAL A 3 -36.92 6.29 -60.99
C VAL A 3 -36.78 5.09 -60.07
N ALA A 4 -37.00 3.85 -60.51
CA ALA A 4 -36.92 2.65 -59.69
C ALA A 4 -35.47 2.25 -59.32
N LYS A 5 -34.46 2.61 -60.14
CA LYS A 5 -33.05 2.33 -59.87
C LYS A 5 -32.43 3.27 -58.83
N GLU A 6 -32.88 4.50 -58.76
CA GLU A 6 -32.44 5.48 -57.78
C GLU A 6 -32.97 5.14 -56.38
N LEU A 7 -34.21 4.68 -56.26
CA LEU A 7 -34.81 4.30 -55.00
C LEU A 7 -34.10 3.05 -54.36
N GLN A 8 -33.65 2.13 -55.20
CA GLN A 8 -32.93 0.93 -54.78
C GLN A 8 -31.51 1.23 -54.29
N ARG A 9 -30.85 2.24 -54.86
CA ARG A 9 -29.54 2.72 -54.41
C ARG A 9 -29.59 3.45 -53.05
N LEU A 10 -30.65 4.23 -52.83
CA LEU A 10 -30.85 4.95 -51.57
C LEU A 10 -31.20 4.02 -50.40
N THR A 11 -31.94 2.95 -50.64
CA THR A 11 -32.24 1.94 -49.62
C THR A 11 -31.03 1.08 -49.28
N SER A 12 -30.20 0.69 -50.25
CA SER A 12 -28.98 -0.05 -50.01
C SER A 12 -27.93 0.78 -49.28
N LEU A 13 -27.81 2.08 -49.58
CA LEU A 13 -26.90 2.99 -48.88
C LEU A 13 -27.32 3.23 -47.44
N ARG A 14 -28.62 3.33 -47.13
CA ARG A 14 -29.14 3.46 -45.76
C ARG A 14 -28.93 2.22 -44.93
N VAL A 15 -29.06 1.02 -45.50
CA VAL A 15 -28.82 -0.24 -44.81
C VAL A 15 -27.32 -0.42 -44.48
N VAL A 16 -26.43 -0.05 -45.42
CA VAL A 16 -24.97 -0.12 -45.20
C VAL A 16 -24.53 0.87 -44.14
N VAL A 17 -25.07 2.09 -44.10
CA VAL A 17 -24.76 3.10 -43.07
C VAL A 17 -25.29 2.67 -41.71
N CYS A 18 -26.48 2.06 -41.61
CA CYS A 18 -26.98 1.49 -40.34
C CYS A 18 -26.12 0.32 -39.84
N CYS A 19 -25.66 -0.55 -40.74
CA CYS A 19 -24.77 -1.66 -40.35
C CYS A 19 -23.39 -1.17 -39.87
N LEU A 20 -22.86 -0.08 -40.43
CA LEU A 20 -21.60 0.51 -39.99
C LEU A 20 -21.71 1.20 -38.64
N PHE A 21 -22.88 1.75 -38.29
CA PHE A 21 -23.09 2.32 -36.94
C PHE A 21 -23.30 1.27 -35.84
N PHE A 22 -23.71 0.04 -36.19
CA PHE A 22 -23.91 -1.04 -35.20
C PHE A 22 -22.61 -1.80 -34.86
N MET A 23 -21.54 -1.62 -35.68
CA MET A 23 -20.26 -2.25 -35.39
C MET A 23 -19.33 -1.43 -34.46
N ALA A 24 -19.73 -0.19 -34.08
CA ALA A 24 -18.89 0.69 -33.27
C ALA A 24 -19.07 0.50 -31.74
N SER A 25 -19.89 -0.43 -31.31
CA SER A 25 -20.04 -0.77 -29.87
C SER A 25 -19.48 -2.15 -29.52
N ALA A 26 -18.33 -2.51 -30.09
CA ALA A 26 -17.46 -3.47 -29.42
C ALA A 26 -16.90 -2.75 -28.20
N SER A 27 -17.71 -2.65 -27.16
CA SER A 27 -17.23 -2.36 -25.81
C SER A 27 -16.11 -3.36 -25.54
N TYR A 28 -14.90 -2.90 -25.48
CA TYR A 28 -13.80 -3.63 -24.88
C TYR A 28 -14.21 -3.82 -23.41
N ALA A 29 -14.99 -4.84 -23.15
CA ALA A 29 -15.15 -5.37 -21.82
C ALA A 29 -13.76 -5.90 -21.43
N GLN A 30 -12.92 -5.01 -20.92
CA GLN A 30 -11.76 -5.40 -20.15
C GLN A 30 -12.33 -6.26 -19.01
N ASN A 31 -12.19 -7.58 -19.11
CA ASN A 31 -12.48 -8.49 -18.03
C ASN A 31 -11.52 -8.17 -16.88
N LYS A 32 -11.82 -7.12 -16.13
CA LYS A 32 -11.15 -6.81 -14.87
C LYS A 32 -11.66 -7.85 -13.88
N VAL A 33 -10.89 -8.90 -13.69
CA VAL A 33 -11.20 -9.95 -12.72
C VAL A 33 -11.02 -9.42 -11.28
N MET A 34 -10.12 -8.45 -11.09
CA MET A 34 -9.81 -7.85 -9.80
C MET A 34 -10.53 -6.52 -9.61
N GLY A 35 -10.87 -6.21 -8.35
CA GLY A 35 -11.27 -4.85 -7.96
C GLY A 35 -10.05 -4.02 -7.54
N GLU A 36 -10.15 -2.71 -7.66
CA GLU A 36 -9.13 -1.74 -7.29
C GLU A 36 -9.53 -1.04 -5.99
N ILE A 37 -8.62 -1.02 -5.01
CA ILE A 37 -8.77 -0.22 -3.79
C ILE A 37 -7.84 0.98 -3.85
N GLU A 38 -8.40 2.16 -3.61
CA GLU A 38 -7.67 3.41 -3.45
C GLU A 38 -7.78 3.91 -2.01
N PHE A 39 -6.65 4.28 -1.42
CA PHE A 39 -6.60 4.81 -0.07
C PHE A 39 -6.40 6.32 -0.09
N VAL A 40 -7.15 7.04 0.73
CA VAL A 40 -7.06 8.50 0.86
C VAL A 40 -6.83 8.86 2.33
N GLY A 41 -5.72 9.55 2.61
CA GLY A 41 -5.40 10.14 3.90
C GLY A 41 -5.23 11.66 3.75
N ALA A 42 -5.91 12.43 4.58
CA ALA A 42 -5.88 13.88 4.55
C ALA A 42 -4.61 14.46 5.16
N THR A 43 -4.13 13.85 6.24
CA THR A 43 -2.97 14.30 7.02
C THR A 43 -1.68 13.61 6.57
N GLN A 44 -0.54 14.19 6.92
CA GLN A 44 0.76 13.55 6.69
C GLN A 44 0.89 12.23 7.47
N VAL A 45 0.35 12.18 8.67
CA VAL A 45 0.33 10.97 9.50
C VAL A 45 -0.38 9.84 8.80
N GLU A 46 -1.59 10.08 8.30
CA GLU A 46 -2.36 9.08 7.56
C GLU A 46 -1.66 8.64 6.28
N ARG A 47 -0.98 9.55 5.59
CA ARG A 47 -0.22 9.23 4.38
C ARG A 47 1.00 8.35 4.62
N HIS A 48 1.62 8.44 5.80
CA HIS A 48 2.78 7.63 6.19
C HIS A 48 2.41 6.36 6.93
N SER A 49 1.13 6.17 7.26
CA SER A 49 0.66 4.97 7.95
C SER A 49 0.79 3.71 7.10
N GLY A 50 1.13 2.59 7.76
CA GLY A 50 1.21 1.28 7.13
C GLY A 50 -0.16 0.68 6.88
N ILE A 51 -0.29 -0.09 5.80
CA ILE A 51 -1.52 -0.76 5.38
C ILE A 51 -1.30 -2.26 5.39
N TRP A 52 -2.22 -2.97 6.03
CA TRP A 52 -2.34 -4.43 6.03
C TRP A 52 -3.64 -4.82 5.36
N ILE A 53 -3.59 -5.86 4.56
CA ILE A 53 -4.75 -6.47 3.92
C ILE A 53 -4.73 -7.95 4.27
N ASP A 54 -5.79 -8.45 4.87
CA ASP A 54 -5.92 -9.84 5.32
C ASP A 54 -4.74 -10.31 6.20
N GLY A 55 -4.22 -9.39 7.03
CA GLY A 55 -3.10 -9.62 7.92
C GLY A 55 -1.71 -9.50 7.27
N GLU A 56 -1.61 -9.18 5.96
CA GLU A 56 -0.34 -9.00 5.26
C GLU A 56 -0.02 -7.51 5.05
N TYR A 57 1.21 -7.10 5.40
CA TYR A 57 1.68 -5.75 5.13
C TYR A 57 1.89 -5.54 3.63
N VAL A 58 1.24 -4.55 3.04
CA VAL A 58 1.30 -4.28 1.59
C VAL A 58 2.10 -3.01 1.24
N GLY A 59 2.30 -2.12 2.19
CA GLY A 59 3.02 -0.86 2.01
C GLY A 59 2.47 0.24 2.91
N TYR A 60 2.96 1.47 2.76
CA TYR A 60 2.35 2.63 3.41
C TYR A 60 1.53 3.44 2.39
N LEU A 61 0.57 4.24 2.89
CA LEU A 61 -0.50 4.81 2.06
C LEU A 61 0.03 5.62 0.86
N ASP A 62 1.04 6.49 1.06
CA ASP A 62 1.56 7.31 -0.04
C ASP A 62 2.26 6.49 -1.13
N GLU A 63 2.74 5.29 -0.81
CA GLU A 63 3.33 4.38 -1.79
C GLU A 63 2.29 3.67 -2.66
N LEU A 64 1.09 3.43 -2.11
CA LEU A 64 0.02 2.67 -2.77
C LEU A 64 -0.84 3.57 -3.69
N LYS A 65 -0.18 4.43 -4.47
CA LYS A 65 -0.81 5.37 -5.41
C LYS A 65 -0.24 5.20 -6.82
N GLY A 66 -0.97 5.68 -7.81
CA GLY A 66 -0.54 5.68 -9.21
C GLY A 66 -0.32 4.26 -9.75
N ASP A 67 0.92 3.93 -10.11
CA ASP A 67 1.27 2.63 -10.70
C ASP A 67 1.28 1.47 -9.70
N ARG A 68 1.25 1.77 -8.41
CA ARG A 68 1.24 0.78 -7.31
C ARG A 68 -0.14 0.59 -6.72
N LYS A 69 -1.13 0.44 -7.58
CA LYS A 69 -2.51 0.21 -7.20
C LYS A 69 -2.66 -1.08 -6.42
N VAL A 70 -3.55 -1.06 -5.44
CA VAL A 70 -3.97 -2.27 -4.73
C VAL A 70 -5.07 -2.95 -5.53
N LEU A 71 -4.76 -4.12 -6.06
CA LEU A 71 -5.70 -4.96 -6.80
C LEU A 71 -5.97 -6.21 -5.97
N LEU A 72 -7.25 -6.45 -5.66
CA LEU A 72 -7.69 -7.57 -4.87
C LEU A 72 -8.64 -8.46 -5.68
N LEU A 73 -8.62 -9.75 -5.37
CA LEU A 73 -9.63 -10.68 -5.88
C LEU A 73 -11.01 -10.29 -5.35
N PRO A 74 -12.10 -10.59 -6.08
CA PRO A 74 -13.44 -10.39 -5.55
C PRO A 74 -13.66 -11.19 -4.26
N GLY A 75 -14.27 -10.55 -3.27
CA GLY A 75 -14.53 -11.16 -1.98
C GLY A 75 -14.44 -10.17 -0.83
N GLN A 76 -14.60 -10.70 0.38
CA GLN A 76 -14.47 -9.90 1.59
C GLN A 76 -13.00 -9.84 2.03
N HIS A 77 -12.51 -8.61 2.26
CA HIS A 77 -11.15 -8.34 2.73
C HIS A 77 -11.18 -7.50 3.99
N GLU A 78 -10.24 -7.73 4.88
CA GLU A 78 -10.02 -6.91 6.06
C GLU A 78 -8.83 -5.98 5.82
N ILE A 79 -9.07 -4.68 6.01
CA ILE A 79 -8.05 -3.64 5.85
C ILE A 79 -7.77 -3.07 7.23
N ILE A 80 -6.49 -3.07 7.60
CA ILE A 80 -6.01 -2.47 8.85
C ILE A 80 -4.97 -1.42 8.50
N VAL A 81 -5.11 -0.22 9.08
CA VAL A 81 -4.15 0.87 8.91
C VAL A 81 -3.57 1.22 10.27
N ARG A 82 -2.24 1.28 10.35
CA ARG A 82 -1.50 1.49 11.60
C ARG A 82 -0.49 2.62 11.49
N GLU A 83 -0.39 3.37 12.57
CA GLU A 83 0.66 4.39 12.75
C GLU A 83 1.01 4.49 14.23
N SER A 84 2.31 4.66 14.51
CA SER A 84 2.81 4.76 15.89
C SER A 84 2.17 5.94 16.62
N GLY A 85 1.62 5.68 17.82
CA GLY A 85 0.91 6.69 18.62
C GLY A 85 -0.55 6.92 18.23
N TYR A 86 -1.09 6.12 17.34
CA TYR A 86 -2.48 6.17 16.89
C TYR A 86 -3.17 4.83 17.10
N LYS A 87 -4.49 4.85 17.20
CA LYS A 87 -5.32 3.65 17.23
C LYS A 87 -5.42 3.06 15.83
N ASP A 88 -5.43 1.73 15.75
CA ASP A 88 -5.64 1.02 14.49
C ASP A 88 -6.98 1.42 13.88
N PHE A 89 -6.96 1.72 12.57
CA PHE A 89 -8.15 1.83 11.75
C PHE A 89 -8.40 0.48 11.10
N THR A 90 -9.58 -0.10 11.31
CA THR A 90 -9.96 -1.39 10.75
C THR A 90 -11.26 -1.26 9.98
N GLN A 91 -11.28 -1.77 8.74
CA GLN A 91 -12.47 -1.79 7.90
C GLN A 91 -12.54 -3.09 7.10
N LYS A 92 -13.73 -3.73 7.09
CA LYS A 92 -14.04 -4.83 6.18
C LYS A 92 -14.69 -4.27 4.92
N VAL A 93 -14.21 -4.70 3.77
CA VAL A 93 -14.69 -4.27 2.46
C VAL A 93 -15.07 -5.46 1.62
N LEU A 94 -16.14 -5.34 0.84
CA LEU A 94 -16.49 -6.29 -0.21
C LEU A 94 -15.97 -5.78 -1.53
N VAL A 95 -15.02 -6.50 -2.11
CA VAL A 95 -14.43 -6.14 -3.40
C VAL A 95 -15.20 -6.82 -4.51
N GLU A 96 -15.66 -6.03 -5.50
CA GLU A 96 -16.36 -6.52 -6.67
C GLU A 96 -15.46 -6.48 -7.92
N PRO A 97 -15.65 -7.40 -8.88
CA PRO A 97 -14.84 -7.45 -10.09
C PRO A 97 -14.90 -6.15 -10.89
N GLY A 98 -13.75 -5.62 -11.27
CA GLY A 98 -13.66 -4.44 -12.13
C GLY A 98 -14.07 -3.12 -11.48
N GLN A 99 -14.51 -3.11 -10.25
CA GLN A 99 -14.89 -1.90 -9.53
C GLN A 99 -13.70 -1.26 -8.83
N LYS A 100 -13.74 0.07 -8.72
CA LYS A 100 -12.82 0.87 -7.93
C LYS A 100 -13.54 1.38 -6.69
N GLN A 101 -12.99 1.12 -5.51
CA GLN A 101 -13.47 1.62 -4.23
C GLN A 101 -12.43 2.53 -3.60
N THR A 102 -12.87 3.66 -3.03
CA THR A 102 -12.00 4.58 -2.30
C THR A 102 -12.28 4.45 -0.80
N ILE A 103 -11.22 4.25 -0.03
CA ILE A 103 -11.28 4.15 1.43
C ILE A 103 -10.61 5.38 2.02
N SER A 104 -11.40 6.19 2.73
CA SER A 104 -10.89 7.36 3.45
C SER A 104 -10.40 6.94 4.83
N ILE A 105 -9.12 7.18 5.10
CA ILE A 105 -8.48 6.86 6.36
C ILE A 105 -8.58 8.04 7.31
N SER A 106 -8.97 7.77 8.55
CA SER A 106 -8.97 8.75 9.65
C SER A 106 -8.43 8.08 10.90
N LEU A 107 -7.26 8.53 11.36
CA LEU A 107 -6.58 7.98 12.51
C LEU A 107 -6.79 8.82 13.76
N ALA A 108 -7.23 8.19 14.84
CA ALA A 108 -7.38 8.82 16.15
C ALA A 108 -6.12 8.58 16.99
N LYS A 109 -5.60 9.63 17.67
CA LYS A 109 -4.46 9.47 18.59
C LYS A 109 -4.77 8.46 19.68
N ASP A 110 -3.80 7.58 19.98
CA ASP A 110 -3.87 6.75 21.17
C ASP A 110 -3.27 7.51 22.36
N LEU A 111 -4.14 7.94 23.26
CA LEU A 111 -3.73 8.66 24.49
C LEU A 111 -2.95 7.79 25.48
N ARG A 112 -2.89 6.47 25.26
CA ARG A 112 -2.11 5.54 26.08
C ARG A 112 -0.67 5.38 25.57
N ALA A 113 -0.38 5.80 24.34
CA ALA A 113 0.96 5.76 23.78
C ALA A 113 1.85 6.75 24.53
N GLN A 114 2.71 6.25 25.42
CA GLN A 114 3.63 7.07 26.22
C GLN A 114 5.04 7.00 25.62
N ILE A 115 5.67 8.15 25.46
CA ILE A 115 7.10 8.20 25.14
C ILE A 115 7.85 7.95 26.46
N PRO A 116 8.81 7.02 26.51
CA PRO A 116 9.61 6.78 27.70
C PRO A 116 10.33 8.06 28.16
N ALA A 117 10.43 8.25 29.48
CA ALA A 117 11.10 9.43 30.05
C ALA A 117 12.61 9.45 29.73
N VAL A 118 13.21 8.29 29.55
CA VAL A 118 14.63 8.13 29.15
C VAL A 118 14.67 7.33 27.86
N THR A 119 15.37 7.83 26.86
CA THR A 119 15.42 7.21 25.53
C THR A 119 16.85 7.13 25.00
N ALA A 120 17.06 6.24 24.03
CA ALA A 120 18.15 6.27 23.06
C ALA A 120 17.61 6.79 21.71
N GLU A 121 18.47 7.36 20.90
CA GLU A 121 18.14 7.81 19.54
C GLU A 121 18.62 6.78 18.53
N VAL A 122 17.69 6.20 17.74
CA VAL A 122 18.05 5.28 16.66
C VAL A 122 17.77 5.94 15.31
N LYS A 123 18.77 5.97 14.44
CA LYS A 123 18.65 6.41 13.04
C LYS A 123 18.81 5.22 12.11
N LEU A 124 18.15 5.31 10.95
CA LEU A 124 18.16 4.27 9.93
C LEU A 124 18.81 4.79 8.65
N ALA A 125 19.87 4.10 8.21
CA ALA A 125 20.51 4.33 6.92
C ALA A 125 20.30 3.07 6.05
N VAL A 126 19.07 2.90 5.57
CA VAL A 126 18.62 1.68 4.88
C VAL A 126 18.07 2.03 3.50
N THR A 127 18.41 1.20 2.50
CA THR A 127 17.90 1.30 1.14
C THR A 127 17.07 0.04 0.79
N PRO A 128 15.87 0.19 0.20
CA PRO A 128 15.19 1.43 -0.15
C PRO A 128 14.47 2.07 1.05
N GLY A 129 14.44 3.41 1.09
CA GLY A 129 13.87 4.20 2.19
C GLY A 129 12.36 4.01 2.43
N ARG A 130 11.66 3.37 1.49
CA ARG A 130 10.23 3.03 1.60
C ARG A 130 9.94 1.75 2.39
N ALA A 131 10.97 1.04 2.83
CA ALA A 131 10.79 -0.18 3.63
C ALA A 131 10.13 0.13 4.97
N ALA A 132 9.27 -0.77 5.43
CA ALA A 132 8.62 -0.69 6.74
C ALA A 132 9.60 -1.02 7.87
N VAL A 133 9.50 -0.28 8.96
CA VAL A 133 10.27 -0.49 10.18
C VAL A 133 9.36 -1.02 11.27
N PHE A 134 9.78 -2.11 11.88
CA PHE A 134 9.13 -2.68 13.05
C PHE A 134 10.13 -2.73 14.21
N MET A 135 9.68 -2.39 15.40
CA MET A 135 10.40 -2.53 16.65
C MET A 135 9.59 -3.39 17.60
N ASP A 136 10.16 -4.50 18.05
CA ASP A 136 9.51 -5.45 18.96
C ASP A 136 8.11 -5.89 18.45
N GLY A 137 7.99 -6.06 17.14
CA GLY A 137 6.75 -6.41 16.45
C GLY A 137 5.83 -5.23 16.07
N SER A 138 6.00 -4.06 16.68
CA SER A 138 5.16 -2.88 16.41
C SER A 138 5.65 -2.09 15.20
N PHE A 139 4.75 -1.73 14.30
CA PHE A 139 5.05 -0.86 13.16
C PHE A 139 5.34 0.57 13.63
N LEU A 140 6.42 1.16 13.12
CA LEU A 140 6.84 2.51 13.48
C LEU A 140 6.73 3.53 12.34
N GLY A 141 6.75 3.07 11.10
CA GLY A 141 6.73 3.92 9.90
C GLY A 141 7.71 3.44 8.83
N PRO A 142 7.81 4.14 7.70
CA PRO A 142 8.81 3.85 6.68
C PRO A 142 10.20 4.34 7.09
N VAL A 143 11.25 3.68 6.57
CA VAL A 143 12.66 3.99 6.88
C VAL A 143 13.02 5.45 6.66
N HIS A 144 12.50 6.08 5.58
CA HIS A 144 12.87 7.47 5.25
C HIS A 144 12.46 8.48 6.33
N ASP A 145 11.49 8.15 7.18
CA ASP A 145 11.10 8.98 8.32
C ASP A 145 12.18 9.03 9.40
N PHE A 146 13.07 8.04 9.45
CA PHE A 146 14.04 7.85 10.52
C PHE A 146 15.49 7.93 10.06
N GLY A 147 15.73 8.32 8.80
CA GLY A 147 17.04 8.40 8.19
C GLY A 147 17.46 9.82 7.82
N GLY A 148 18.75 10.04 7.59
CA GLY A 148 19.30 11.31 7.10
C GLY A 148 18.87 12.52 7.95
N THR A 149 18.10 13.44 7.33
CA THR A 149 17.50 14.62 7.98
C THR A 149 16.18 14.30 8.71
N GLY A 150 15.69 13.07 8.58
CA GLY A 150 14.48 12.61 9.27
C GLY A 150 14.64 12.60 10.79
N ARG A 151 13.51 12.41 11.46
CA ARG A 151 13.48 12.27 12.94
C ARG A 151 14.22 11.00 13.37
N ALA A 152 14.83 11.01 14.55
CA ALA A 152 15.32 9.80 15.16
C ALA A 152 14.17 9.04 15.84
N LEU A 153 14.25 7.71 15.85
CA LEU A 153 13.43 6.88 16.70
C LEU A 153 13.88 7.05 18.15
N LEU A 154 12.94 7.42 19.02
CA LEU A 154 13.18 7.52 20.47
C LEU A 154 12.73 6.21 21.12
N ILE A 155 13.69 5.38 21.53
CA ILE A 155 13.46 4.02 22.03
C ILE A 155 13.96 3.93 23.47
N SER A 156 13.25 3.20 24.34
CA SER A 156 13.71 2.93 25.70
C SER A 156 15.08 2.22 25.70
N PRO A 157 15.91 2.41 26.72
CA PRO A 157 17.10 1.56 26.89
C PRO A 157 16.73 0.09 27.09
N GLY A 158 17.57 -0.82 26.60
CA GLY A 158 17.36 -2.25 26.70
C GLY A 158 17.61 -2.99 25.38
N LYS A 159 17.22 -4.25 25.37
CA LYS A 159 17.29 -5.11 24.18
C LYS A 159 16.02 -4.91 23.35
N HIS A 160 16.20 -4.67 22.07
CA HIS A 160 15.12 -4.48 21.12
C HIS A 160 15.39 -5.26 19.84
N ARG A 161 14.34 -5.73 19.20
CA ARG A 161 14.39 -6.39 17.89
C ARG A 161 13.90 -5.45 16.82
N ILE A 162 14.79 -5.09 15.88
CA ILE A 162 14.44 -4.32 14.70
C ILE A 162 14.20 -5.29 13.55
N LYS A 163 13.04 -5.15 12.89
CA LYS A 163 12.75 -5.80 11.63
C LYS A 163 12.48 -4.74 10.57
N ILE A 164 13.12 -4.86 9.40
CA ILE A 164 12.91 -3.98 8.26
C ILE A 164 12.48 -4.84 7.09
N ALA A 165 11.32 -4.54 6.54
CA ALA A 165 10.68 -5.38 5.56
C ALA A 165 10.05 -4.57 4.43
N LEU A 166 10.11 -5.11 3.21
CA LEU A 166 9.48 -4.54 2.03
C LEU A 166 9.05 -5.66 1.10
N PRO A 167 7.81 -5.65 0.58
CA PRO A 167 7.38 -6.63 -0.41
C PRO A 167 8.34 -6.73 -1.59
N GLY A 168 8.75 -7.96 -1.96
CA GLY A 168 9.73 -8.23 -3.00
C GLY A 168 11.20 -8.11 -2.58
N TYR A 169 11.47 -7.92 -1.29
CA TYR A 169 12.81 -7.90 -0.71
C TYR A 169 12.94 -8.93 0.42
N GLN A 170 14.17 -9.34 0.70
CA GLN A 170 14.46 -10.15 1.87
C GLN A 170 14.32 -9.29 3.13
N THR A 171 13.65 -9.82 4.14
CA THR A 171 13.49 -9.14 5.43
C THR A 171 14.83 -9.07 6.16
N PHE A 172 15.21 -7.88 6.63
CA PHE A 172 16.33 -7.69 7.53
C PHE A 172 15.83 -7.69 8.97
N GLU A 173 16.47 -8.45 9.83
CA GLU A 173 16.13 -8.52 11.25
C GLU A 173 17.41 -8.56 12.09
N THR A 174 17.46 -7.78 13.16
CA THR A 174 18.58 -7.74 14.08
C THR A 174 18.15 -7.36 15.48
N GLU A 175 18.90 -7.84 16.48
CA GLU A 175 18.76 -7.39 17.86
C GLU A 175 19.76 -6.27 18.15
N ILE A 176 19.32 -5.25 18.84
CA ILE A 176 20.14 -4.16 19.34
C ILE A 176 20.00 -4.04 20.85
N ASN A 177 21.07 -3.61 21.52
CA ASN A 177 21.03 -3.31 22.95
C ASN A 177 21.37 -1.83 23.13
N LEU A 178 20.40 -1.06 23.61
CA LEU A 178 20.50 0.39 23.72
C LEU A 178 20.75 0.81 25.17
N VAL A 179 21.63 1.78 25.36
CA VAL A 179 21.80 2.45 26.66
C VAL A 179 21.20 3.86 26.62
N ALA A 180 20.89 4.41 27.78
CA ALA A 180 20.31 5.75 27.91
C ALA A 180 21.14 6.82 27.17
N ASN A 181 20.47 7.70 26.45
CA ASN A 181 21.06 8.80 25.67
C ASN A 181 22.04 8.36 24.56
N GLN A 182 22.04 7.08 24.20
CA GLN A 182 22.88 6.58 23.12
C GLN A 182 22.32 7.04 21.76
N LYS A 183 23.25 7.38 20.84
CA LYS A 183 22.93 7.53 19.41
C LYS A 183 23.39 6.29 18.68
N PHE A 184 22.47 5.62 18.04
CA PHE A 184 22.73 4.37 17.34
C PHE A 184 22.26 4.50 15.88
N THR A 185 22.99 3.92 14.93
CA THR A 185 22.58 3.92 13.53
C THR A 185 22.58 2.49 12.99
N VAL A 186 21.43 2.06 12.49
CA VAL A 186 21.33 0.81 11.72
C VAL A 186 21.60 1.14 10.27
N LYS A 187 22.59 0.47 9.68
CA LYS A 187 22.96 0.65 8.27
C LYS A 187 22.88 -0.69 7.54
N THR A 188 22.08 -0.77 6.52
CA THR A 188 21.97 -1.95 5.65
C THR A 188 21.29 -1.59 4.32
N ASP A 189 21.45 -2.46 3.32
CA ASP A 189 20.69 -2.41 2.07
C ASP A 189 19.88 -3.68 1.94
N LEU A 190 18.57 -3.56 1.72
CA LEU A 190 17.72 -4.73 1.52
C LEU A 190 18.00 -5.35 0.16
N VAL A 191 18.14 -6.65 0.14
CA VAL A 191 18.38 -7.44 -1.07
C VAL A 191 17.03 -7.79 -1.70
N LYS A 192 16.88 -7.58 -3.01
CA LYS A 192 15.68 -8.05 -3.73
C LYS A 192 15.58 -9.57 -3.59
N GLY A 193 14.41 -10.04 -3.15
CA GLY A 193 14.08 -11.46 -3.13
C GLY A 193 13.69 -11.95 -4.53
N SER A 194 14.04 -13.19 -4.88
CA SER A 194 13.32 -13.91 -5.94
C SER A 194 11.98 -14.41 -5.38
N ILE A 195 10.99 -14.73 -6.23
CA ILE A 195 9.69 -15.28 -5.81
C ILE A 195 9.87 -16.53 -4.92
N SER A 196 10.95 -17.30 -5.14
CA SER A 196 11.33 -18.47 -4.32
C SER A 196 12.06 -18.11 -3.01
N GLN A 197 12.50 -16.86 -2.84
CA GLN A 197 13.24 -16.36 -1.66
C GLN A 197 12.52 -15.20 -0.97
N ALA A 198 11.34 -14.80 -1.47
CA ALA A 198 10.45 -13.94 -0.72
C ALA A 198 10.20 -14.66 0.62
N GLY A 199 10.66 -14.05 1.70
CA GLY A 199 10.35 -14.54 3.04
C GLY A 199 8.85 -14.69 3.22
N PRO A 200 8.41 -15.37 4.28
CA PRO A 200 6.98 -15.53 4.54
C PRO A 200 6.33 -14.13 4.55
N PRO A 201 5.04 -14.04 4.17
CA PRO A 201 4.31 -12.79 4.23
C PRO A 201 4.52 -12.12 5.59
N ILE A 202 4.64 -10.80 5.59
CA ILE A 202 4.88 -10.03 6.81
C ILE A 202 3.60 -10.10 7.64
N LYS A 203 3.48 -11.18 8.42
CA LYS A 203 2.39 -11.38 9.38
C LYS A 203 2.82 -10.83 10.73
N GLU A 204 1.89 -10.26 11.46
CA GLU A 204 2.08 -9.99 12.87
C GLU A 204 2.21 -11.31 13.66
N GLN A 205 3.08 -11.30 14.64
CA GLN A 205 3.08 -12.27 15.73
C GLN A 205 2.32 -11.71 16.91
#